data_bfa882e97262e28cf3144bff7efd9ec0
#
_entry.id   bfa882e97262e28cf3144bff7efd9ec0
#
_cell.length_a   1.000
_cell.length_b   1.000
_cell.length_c   1.000
_cell.angle_alpha   90.00
_cell.angle_beta   90.00
_cell.angle_gamma   90.00
#
_symmetry.space_group_name_H-M   'P 1'
#
loop_
_entity.id
_entity.type
_entity.pdbx_description
1 polymer ?
#
loop_
_entity_poly.entity_id
_entity_poly.type
_entity_poly.pdbx_seq_one_letter_code
_entity_poly.pdbx_strand_id
1 'polypeptide(L)'
;MNKEQLLESSRTNWTVDKRELVGPNREPTPAYGIFRQDNNKCLGIVGSKYVPTQNEEILDMLLEAAARVNISGERGGFLGDGQKVYYQFPLTDVTIGGSDNKRFLTALTSHDGSSPIGFGATNV
;
A
#
# COMPACT_ATOMS: atom_id res chain seq x y z
N MET A 1 5.55 1.34 -16.14
CA MET A 1 4.21 0.70 -16.07
C MET A 1 3.15 1.74 -15.80
N ASN A 2 1.98 1.59 -16.40
CA ASN A 2 0.82 2.39 -16.03
C ASN A 2 0.20 1.85 -14.73
N LYS A 3 -0.83 2.53 -14.22
CA LYS A 3 -1.48 2.16 -12.96
C LYS A 3 -2.04 0.74 -12.99
N GLU A 4 -2.77 0.38 -14.03
CA GLU A 4 -3.39 -0.95 -14.15
C GLU A 4 -2.34 -2.05 -14.20
N GLN A 5 -1.27 -1.86 -14.96
CA GLN A 5 -0.18 -2.82 -15.04
C GLN A 5 0.52 -3.01 -13.71
N LEU A 6 0.73 -1.92 -12.97
CA LEU A 6 1.39 -1.99 -11.67
C LEU A 6 0.50 -2.65 -10.61
N LEU A 7 -0.78 -2.34 -10.59
CA LEU A 7 -1.75 -3.00 -9.71
C LEU A 7 -1.80 -4.50 -9.97
N GLU A 8 -1.83 -4.91 -11.23
CA GLU A 8 -1.90 -6.31 -11.60
C GLU A 8 -0.61 -7.06 -11.29
N SER A 9 0.54 -6.51 -11.69
CA SER A 9 1.85 -7.16 -11.48
C SER A 9 2.23 -7.26 -10.01
N SER A 10 1.84 -6.28 -9.19
CA SER A 10 2.07 -6.27 -7.75
C SER A 10 1.05 -7.11 -6.98
N ARG A 11 0.00 -7.57 -7.64
CA ARG A 11 -1.14 -8.28 -7.03
C ARG A 11 -1.83 -7.45 -5.95
N THR A 12 -1.92 -6.14 -6.17
CA THR A 12 -2.60 -5.21 -5.28
C THR A 12 -3.87 -4.62 -5.88
N ASN A 13 -4.41 -5.26 -6.91
CA ASN A 13 -5.63 -4.87 -7.62
C ASN A 13 -6.91 -5.30 -6.89
N TRP A 14 -6.89 -5.25 -5.58
CA TRP A 14 -8.03 -5.53 -4.72
C TRP A 14 -8.36 -4.31 -3.88
N THR A 15 -9.58 -4.31 -3.33
CA THR A 15 -10.08 -3.25 -2.46
C THR A 15 -10.28 -3.76 -1.06
N VAL A 16 -10.44 -2.84 -0.11
CA VAL A 16 -10.72 -3.15 1.28
C VAL A 16 -12.00 -2.48 1.73
N ASP A 17 -12.70 -3.13 2.67
CA ASP A 17 -13.90 -2.61 3.32
C ASP A 17 -13.67 -2.50 4.82
N LYS A 18 -14.23 -1.46 5.39
CA LYS A 18 -14.37 -1.34 6.84
C LYS A 18 -15.75 -1.87 7.23
N ARG A 19 -15.77 -2.89 8.08
CA ARG A 19 -17.00 -3.54 8.53
C ARG A 19 -17.08 -3.53 10.05
N GLU A 20 -18.28 -3.35 10.56
CA GLU A 20 -18.55 -3.42 11.98
C GLU A 20 -18.31 -4.83 12.51
N LEU A 21 -17.60 -4.93 13.64
CA LEU A 21 -17.43 -6.17 14.36
C LEU A 21 -18.46 -6.22 15.50
N VAL A 22 -19.12 -7.37 15.60
CA VAL A 22 -20.18 -7.55 16.60
C VAL A 22 -19.78 -8.60 17.63
N GLY A 23 -20.39 -8.52 18.80
CA GLY A 23 -20.19 -9.47 19.88
C GLY A 23 -20.90 -10.82 19.63
N PRO A 24 -20.79 -11.76 20.60
CA PRO A 24 -21.33 -13.11 20.44
C PRO A 24 -22.83 -13.18 20.18
N ASN A 25 -23.60 -12.21 20.65
CA ASN A 25 -25.05 -12.11 20.43
C ASN A 25 -25.40 -11.01 19.42
N ARG A 26 -24.47 -10.69 18.51
CA ARG A 26 -24.60 -9.62 17.52
C ARG A 26 -24.77 -8.23 18.10
N GLU A 27 -24.38 -8.03 19.35
CA GLU A 27 -24.36 -6.70 19.94
C GLU A 27 -23.23 -5.85 19.34
N PRO A 28 -23.47 -4.52 19.17
CA PRO A 28 -22.45 -3.64 18.62
C PRO A 28 -21.20 -3.59 19.50
N THR A 29 -20.03 -3.49 18.86
CA THR A 29 -18.76 -3.24 19.54
C THR A 29 -18.15 -1.94 19.02
N PRO A 30 -17.18 -1.34 19.73
CA PRO A 30 -16.49 -0.15 19.22
C PRO A 30 -15.43 -0.49 18.15
N ALA A 31 -15.30 -1.72 17.77
CA ALA A 31 -14.27 -2.19 16.86
C ALA A 31 -14.81 -2.43 15.45
N TYR A 32 -13.95 -2.21 14.47
CA TYR A 32 -14.21 -2.45 13.05
C TYR A 32 -13.10 -3.28 12.46
N GLY A 33 -13.43 -4.15 11.51
CA GLY A 33 -12.45 -4.91 10.77
C GLY A 33 -12.23 -4.32 9.39
N ILE A 34 -10.99 -4.37 8.93
CA ILE A 34 -10.64 -4.05 7.54
C ILE A 34 -10.51 -5.37 6.79
N PHE A 35 -11.38 -5.58 5.80
CA PHE A 35 -11.47 -6.83 5.06
C PHE A 35 -11.12 -6.63 3.59
N ARG A 36 -10.35 -7.55 3.03
CA ARG A 36 -10.17 -7.61 1.58
C ARG A 36 -11.47 -8.08 0.93
N GLN A 37 -11.87 -7.41 -0.14
CA GLN A 37 -13.10 -7.78 -0.85
C GLN A 37 -12.95 -9.04 -1.69
N ASP A 38 -11.73 -9.34 -2.16
CA ASP A 38 -11.50 -10.48 -3.05
C ASP A 38 -11.50 -11.84 -2.34
N ASN A 39 -11.08 -11.89 -1.07
CA ASN A 39 -10.96 -13.15 -0.33
C ASN A 39 -11.53 -13.11 1.09
N ASN A 40 -12.13 -11.99 1.50
CA ASN A 40 -12.71 -11.78 2.83
C ASN A 40 -11.73 -11.92 4.00
N LYS A 41 -10.44 -11.80 3.74
CA LYS A 41 -9.43 -11.81 4.81
C LYS A 41 -9.49 -10.54 5.63
N CYS A 42 -9.49 -10.68 6.95
CA CYS A 42 -9.39 -9.57 7.87
C CYS A 42 -7.93 -9.13 7.97
N LEU A 43 -7.65 -7.89 7.61
CA LEU A 43 -6.29 -7.35 7.62
C LEU A 43 -5.95 -6.65 8.92
N GLY A 44 -6.93 -6.20 9.67
CA GLY A 44 -6.70 -5.51 10.93
C GLY A 44 -7.99 -5.11 11.61
N ILE A 45 -7.85 -4.68 12.86
CA ILE A 45 -8.95 -4.20 13.68
C ILE A 45 -8.66 -2.74 14.03
N VAL A 46 -9.64 -1.88 13.78
CA VAL A 46 -9.48 -0.42 13.90
C VAL A 46 -10.68 0.18 14.66
N GLY A 47 -10.53 1.44 15.06
CA GLY A 47 -11.61 2.20 15.68
C GLY A 47 -12.53 2.86 14.66
N SER A 48 -13.58 3.50 15.16
CA SER A 48 -14.62 4.14 14.34
C SER A 48 -14.09 5.29 13.48
N LYS A 49 -13.02 5.95 13.88
CA LYS A 49 -12.46 7.11 13.19
C LYS A 49 -11.50 6.75 12.07
N TYR A 50 -11.07 5.52 12.00
CA TYR A 50 -10.15 5.09 10.95
C TYR A 50 -10.87 5.03 9.61
N VAL A 51 -10.28 5.66 8.60
CA VAL A 51 -10.79 5.63 7.22
C VAL A 51 -9.79 4.84 6.38
N PRO A 52 -10.18 3.70 5.80
CA PRO A 52 -9.27 2.94 4.97
C PRO A 52 -8.95 3.69 3.67
N THR A 53 -7.69 3.60 3.25
CA THR A 53 -7.25 4.12 1.96
C THR A 53 -7.07 2.94 1.01
N GLN A 54 -7.62 3.02 -0.18
CA GLN A 54 -7.51 1.96 -1.17
C GLN A 54 -6.13 1.94 -1.81
N ASN A 55 -5.67 0.77 -2.24
CA ASN A 55 -4.39 0.63 -2.94
C ASN A 55 -4.32 1.53 -4.17
N GLU A 56 -5.39 1.60 -4.93
CA GLU A 56 -5.49 2.44 -6.12
C GLU A 56 -5.32 3.92 -5.80
N GLU A 57 -5.91 4.41 -4.71
CA GLU A 57 -5.79 5.81 -4.29
C GLU A 57 -4.35 6.17 -3.93
N ILE A 58 -3.68 5.28 -3.22
CA ILE A 58 -2.27 5.46 -2.85
C ILE A 58 -1.41 5.49 -4.10
N LEU A 59 -1.65 4.56 -5.01
CA LEU A 59 -0.88 4.48 -6.25
C LEU A 59 -1.11 5.71 -7.13
N ASP A 60 -2.34 6.24 -7.19
CA ASP A 60 -2.63 7.47 -7.91
C ASP A 60 -1.80 8.64 -7.40
N MET A 61 -1.69 8.81 -6.08
CA MET A 61 -0.87 9.86 -5.49
C MET A 61 0.61 9.69 -5.84
N LEU A 62 1.09 8.45 -5.79
CA LEU A 62 2.49 8.14 -6.09
C LEU A 62 2.84 8.38 -7.56
N LEU A 63 1.98 7.96 -8.46
CA LEU A 63 2.17 8.15 -9.90
C LEU A 63 2.15 9.64 -10.26
N GLU A 64 1.29 10.42 -9.64
CA GLU A 64 1.27 11.87 -9.84
C GLU A 64 2.57 12.52 -9.37
N ALA A 65 3.03 12.17 -8.19
CA ALA A 65 4.29 12.69 -7.65
C ALA A 65 5.50 12.26 -8.50
N ALA A 66 5.51 11.00 -8.94
CA ALA A 66 6.58 10.45 -9.76
C ALA A 66 6.64 11.11 -11.14
N ALA A 67 5.49 11.42 -11.73
CA ALA A 67 5.43 12.08 -13.04
C ALA A 67 6.08 13.46 -13.03
N ARG A 68 6.03 14.16 -11.91
CA ARG A 68 6.66 15.49 -11.76
C ARG A 68 8.17 15.44 -11.83
N VAL A 69 8.78 14.30 -11.55
CA VAL A 69 10.23 14.10 -11.58
C VAL A 69 10.65 13.05 -12.62
N ASN A 70 9.75 12.73 -13.56
CA ASN A 70 9.99 11.82 -14.67
C ASN A 70 10.43 10.41 -14.25
N ILE A 71 9.88 9.88 -13.17
CA ILE A 71 10.08 8.49 -12.80
C ILE A 71 8.74 7.73 -12.93
N SER A 72 8.84 6.44 -13.20
CA SER A 72 7.66 5.58 -13.35
C SER A 72 7.73 4.42 -12.39
N GLY A 73 6.57 3.89 -12.02
CA GLY A 73 6.48 2.73 -11.16
C GLY A 73 7.07 1.49 -11.81
N GLU A 74 7.84 0.72 -11.07
CA GLU A 74 8.49 -0.48 -11.55
C GLU A 74 7.93 -1.75 -10.94
N ARG A 75 7.74 -1.75 -9.63
CA ARG A 75 7.26 -2.93 -8.93
C ARG A 75 6.51 -2.57 -7.66
N GLY A 76 5.81 -3.54 -7.14
CA GLY A 76 5.13 -3.44 -5.87
C GLY A 76 4.76 -4.83 -5.36
N GLY A 77 4.10 -4.87 -4.22
CA GLY A 77 3.65 -6.10 -3.61
C GLY A 77 2.98 -5.84 -2.28
N PHE A 78 2.72 -6.92 -1.58
CA PHE A 78 2.16 -6.85 -0.24
C PHE A 78 2.80 -7.89 0.67
N LEU A 79 2.75 -7.61 1.98
CA LEU A 79 3.26 -8.49 3.01
C LEU A 79 2.08 -9.16 3.73
N GLY A 80 2.28 -10.42 4.15
CA GLY A 80 1.25 -11.19 4.80
C GLY A 80 0.05 -11.44 3.89
N ASP A 81 -1.15 -11.18 4.38
CA ASP A 81 -2.40 -11.29 3.62
C ASP A 81 -2.80 -10.00 2.92
N GLY A 82 -1.96 -8.96 3.01
CA GLY A 82 -2.23 -7.63 2.50
C GLY A 82 -2.24 -6.56 3.57
N GLN A 83 -1.77 -6.89 4.79
CA GLN A 83 -1.69 -5.92 5.88
C GLN A 83 -0.84 -4.72 5.51
N LYS A 84 0.23 -4.93 4.78
CA LYS A 84 1.10 -3.89 4.28
C LYS A 84 1.26 -4.00 2.77
N VAL A 85 1.21 -2.86 2.10
CA VAL A 85 1.36 -2.77 0.65
C VAL A 85 2.48 -1.80 0.35
N TYR A 86 3.32 -2.12 -0.62
CA TYR A 86 4.41 -1.26 -1.03
C TYR A 86 4.47 -1.10 -2.55
N TYR A 87 4.97 0.06 -2.99
CA TYR A 87 5.28 0.32 -4.39
C TYR A 87 6.66 0.94 -4.47
N GLN A 88 7.41 0.58 -5.49
CA GLN A 88 8.78 1.03 -5.70
C GLN A 88 8.93 1.69 -7.06
N PHE A 89 9.61 2.82 -7.04
CA PHE A 89 9.91 3.64 -8.21
C PHE A 89 11.43 3.78 -8.30
N PRO A 90 12.06 3.42 -9.43
CA PRO A 90 13.50 3.55 -9.55
C PRO A 90 13.89 5.02 -9.55
N LEU A 91 14.86 5.37 -8.75
CA LEU A 91 15.48 6.68 -8.77
C LEU A 91 16.59 6.67 -9.83
N THR A 92 16.84 7.85 -10.43
CA THR A 92 17.90 8.00 -11.43
C THR A 92 19.25 7.58 -10.83
N ASP A 93 19.98 6.73 -11.55
CA ASP A 93 21.28 6.25 -11.12
C ASP A 93 22.24 7.42 -10.91
N VAL A 94 22.62 7.64 -9.66
CA VAL A 94 23.72 8.51 -9.33
C VAL A 94 24.90 7.62 -9.02
N THR A 95 25.87 7.58 -9.92
CA THR A 95 27.12 6.89 -9.68
C THR A 95 27.91 7.64 -8.62
N ILE A 96 27.90 7.15 -7.41
CA ILE A 96 28.74 7.73 -6.33
C ILE A 96 29.91 6.78 -6.14
N GLY A 97 31.12 7.29 -6.39
CA GLY A 97 32.34 6.54 -6.15
C GLY A 97 32.55 5.29 -7.00
N GLY A 98 31.97 5.25 -8.19
CA GLY A 98 32.17 4.16 -9.13
C GLY A 98 31.34 2.89 -8.86
N SER A 99 30.40 2.93 -7.92
CA SER A 99 29.50 1.80 -7.67
C SER A 99 28.10 2.11 -8.19
N ASP A 100 27.53 1.16 -8.95
CA ASP A 100 26.17 1.22 -9.45
C ASP A 100 25.21 0.83 -8.31
N ASN A 101 24.75 1.82 -7.56
CA ASN A 101 23.73 1.61 -6.55
C ASN A 101 22.36 1.93 -7.14
N LYS A 102 21.54 0.90 -7.32
CA LYS A 102 20.13 1.11 -7.63
C LYS A 102 19.40 1.59 -6.39
N ARG A 103 18.77 2.74 -6.52
CA ARG A 103 17.91 3.30 -5.47
C ARG A 103 16.46 3.26 -5.91
N PHE A 104 15.59 3.00 -4.97
CA PHE A 104 14.15 3.05 -5.18
C PHE A 104 13.52 4.00 -4.18
N LEU A 105 12.57 4.80 -4.67
CA LEU A 105 11.62 5.44 -3.80
C LEU A 105 10.58 4.39 -3.43
N THR A 106 10.49 4.05 -2.16
CA THR A 106 9.54 3.06 -1.67
C THR A 106 8.43 3.76 -0.91
N ALA A 107 7.21 3.53 -1.31
CA ALA A 107 6.03 3.92 -0.56
C ALA A 107 5.46 2.70 0.13
N LEU A 108 5.19 2.83 1.42
CA LEU A 108 4.64 1.79 2.25
C LEU A 108 3.35 2.29 2.89
N THR A 109 2.31 1.50 2.81
CA THR A 109 1.06 1.75 3.52
C THR A 109 0.62 0.50 4.27
N SER A 110 -0.26 0.66 5.25
CA SER A 110 -0.82 -0.48 5.97
C SER A 110 -2.34 -0.44 5.96
N HIS A 111 -2.94 -1.62 5.92
CA HIS A 111 -4.38 -1.82 6.08
C HIS A 111 -4.75 -2.38 7.45
N ASP A 112 -3.78 -2.56 8.33
CA ASP A 112 -3.97 -3.08 9.68
C ASP A 112 -4.06 -1.98 10.75
N GLY A 113 -3.97 -0.71 10.35
CA GLY A 113 -3.98 0.43 11.24
C GLY A 113 -2.66 0.67 11.97
N SER A 114 -1.62 -0.09 11.68
CA SER A 114 -0.35 -0.03 12.44
C SER A 114 0.58 1.10 12.01
N SER A 115 0.46 1.58 10.77
CA SER A 115 1.38 2.58 10.24
C SER A 115 0.66 3.55 9.32
N PRO A 116 0.98 4.84 9.35
CA PRO A 116 0.55 5.77 8.32
C PRO A 116 1.28 5.48 7.01
N ILE A 117 0.84 6.15 5.93
CA ILE A 117 1.54 6.11 4.65
C ILE A 117 2.95 6.69 4.86
N GLY A 118 3.96 5.94 4.50
CA GLY A 118 5.35 6.35 4.61
C GLY A 118 6.05 6.32 3.26
N PHE A 119 7.01 7.24 3.10
CA PHE A 119 7.87 7.29 1.93
C PHE A 119 9.32 7.25 2.37
N GLY A 120 10.15 6.55 1.61
CA GLY A 120 11.57 6.51 1.90
C GLY A 120 12.38 6.08 0.71
N ALA A 121 13.63 6.52 0.65
CA ALA A 121 14.58 6.03 -0.33
C ALA A 121 15.23 4.75 0.21
N THR A 122 15.23 3.70 -0.61
CA THR A 122 15.83 2.41 -0.26
C THR A 122 16.89 2.03 -1.28
N ASN A 123 17.95 1.41 -0.78
CA ASN A 123 19.00 0.82 -1.62
C ASN A 123 18.71 -0.67 -1.80
N VAL A 124 19.02 -1.16 -2.96
CA VAL A 124 18.94 -2.59 -3.25
C VAL A 124 20.35 -3.15 -3.36
#